data_2fdd67881b34fb88041876049ca227b8
#
_entry.id   2fdd67881b34fb88041876049ca227b8
#
_cell.length_a   1.000
_cell.length_b   1.000
_cell.length_c   1.000
_cell.angle_alpha   90.00
_cell.angle_beta   90.00
_cell.angle_gamma   90.00
#
_symmetry.space_group_name_H-M   'P 1'
#
loop_
_entity.id
_entity.type
_entity.pdbx_description
1 polymer ?
#
loop_
_entity_poly.entity_id
_entity_poly.type
_entity_poly.pdbx_seq_one_letter_code
_entity_poly.pdbx_strand_id
1 'polypeptide(L)'
;MTVQEMKKAACEAIDKHRQDLLDLAASIESEPELGYKEFKTAAKIKKVLDELGFKYQDEVAITGIVTPVEGRNHNAKVAVMGELDAVLVPDCPTADPVTHAAHCCGHNAQATCVVGVAYALAETGIMKELDGDIVLMHGPSEEFVELEYRKGLIDQGLISCIGGKQEFIKLGVFDDIDAMIMQHSGMVKEENGKLIYGNPGGEGGLGFVGRMVKYTGKACHAAAPWNGINALKAANVGMMAIDAQRETFPPADNVRVHPIVTKGGDLVNVVPSEVKIETYVRANNTDGILNAAEKVDRSFKAGADAIGAQVEITKMAGYMCPVDCPPLKSLVCDNMIQLWGEEHVDPIGFGGSTDASDVAHVVPTVHARVGGAAGTGHGADYKI
;
A
#
# COMPACT_ATOMS: atom_id res chain seq x y z
N MET A 1 -19.32 30.53 -7.94
CA MET A 1 -18.31 30.74 -6.85
C MET A 1 -16.93 30.89 -7.47
N THR A 2 -16.06 31.71 -6.86
CA THR A 2 -14.62 31.71 -7.20
C THR A 2 -13.94 30.47 -6.64
N VAL A 3 -12.75 30.12 -7.15
CA VAL A 3 -11.97 28.98 -6.64
C VAL A 3 -11.68 29.11 -5.13
N GLN A 4 -11.41 30.32 -4.64
CA GLN A 4 -11.16 30.56 -3.23
C GLN A 4 -12.42 30.40 -2.36
N GLU A 5 -13.56 30.82 -2.85
CA GLU A 5 -14.84 30.58 -2.16
C GLU A 5 -15.18 29.09 -2.09
N MET A 6 -14.91 28.33 -3.17
CA MET A 6 -15.10 26.87 -3.19
C MET A 6 -14.18 26.16 -2.21
N LYS A 7 -12.89 26.51 -2.19
CA LYS A 7 -11.92 25.96 -1.22
C LYS A 7 -12.35 26.22 0.22
N LYS A 8 -12.75 27.47 0.52
CA LYS A 8 -13.22 27.85 1.86
C LYS A 8 -14.46 27.06 2.25
N ALA A 9 -15.46 26.99 1.38
CA ALA A 9 -16.69 26.25 1.63
C ALA A 9 -16.42 24.75 1.89
N ALA A 10 -15.52 24.14 1.11
CA ALA A 10 -15.12 22.75 1.31
C ALA A 10 -14.46 22.53 2.69
N CYS A 11 -13.52 23.40 3.10
CA CYS A 11 -12.88 23.32 4.42
C CYS A 11 -13.91 23.49 5.55
N GLU A 12 -14.80 24.48 5.44
CA GLU A 12 -15.85 24.72 6.45
C GLU A 12 -16.82 23.53 6.58
N ALA A 13 -17.16 22.86 5.48
CA ALA A 13 -18.00 21.67 5.51
C ALA A 13 -17.28 20.49 6.20
N ILE A 14 -16.00 20.26 5.90
CA ILE A 14 -15.20 19.24 6.54
C ILE A 14 -15.05 19.52 8.05
N ASP A 15 -14.75 20.77 8.43
CA ASP A 15 -14.60 21.16 9.84
C ASP A 15 -15.92 21.00 10.62
N LYS A 16 -17.07 21.26 9.99
CA LYS A 16 -18.40 21.04 10.58
C LYS A 16 -18.60 19.56 10.96
N HIS A 17 -18.12 18.63 10.15
CA HIS A 17 -18.21 17.18 10.37
C HIS A 17 -16.99 16.58 11.04
N ARG A 18 -16.15 17.40 11.67
CA ARG A 18 -14.91 16.96 12.31
C ARG A 18 -15.11 15.78 13.27
N GLN A 19 -16.13 15.84 14.12
CA GLN A 19 -16.36 14.77 15.11
C GLN A 19 -16.84 13.49 14.44
N ASP A 20 -17.74 13.59 13.47
CA ASP A 20 -18.23 12.42 12.71
C ASP A 20 -17.08 11.70 11.98
N LEU A 21 -16.13 12.47 11.42
CA LEU A 21 -14.94 11.93 10.76
C LEU A 21 -13.97 11.27 11.76
N LEU A 22 -13.73 11.88 12.92
CA LEU A 22 -12.90 11.29 13.94
C LEU A 22 -13.50 9.98 14.49
N ASP A 23 -14.81 9.97 14.71
CA ASP A 23 -15.55 8.80 15.20
C ASP A 23 -15.53 7.66 14.13
N LEU A 24 -15.64 8.01 12.86
CA LEU A 24 -15.51 7.04 11.76
C LEU A 24 -14.10 6.43 11.72
N ALA A 25 -13.05 7.26 11.77
CA ALA A 25 -11.67 6.79 11.77
C ALA A 25 -11.39 5.86 12.95
N ALA A 26 -11.82 6.23 14.16
CA ALA A 26 -11.69 5.41 15.36
C ALA A 26 -12.51 4.12 15.28
N SER A 27 -13.71 4.16 14.68
CA SER A 27 -14.52 2.97 14.45
C SER A 27 -13.84 2.00 13.48
N ILE A 28 -13.20 2.49 12.41
CA ILE A 28 -12.43 1.66 11.47
C ILE A 28 -11.20 1.08 12.20
N GLU A 29 -10.46 1.88 12.95
CA GLU A 29 -9.30 1.43 13.73
C GLU A 29 -9.63 0.31 14.71
N SER A 30 -10.81 0.36 15.32
CA SER A 30 -11.24 -0.63 16.32
C SER A 30 -11.61 -2.01 15.74
N GLU A 31 -11.79 -2.10 14.42
CA GLU A 31 -12.13 -3.34 13.70
C GLU A 31 -11.26 -3.49 12.44
N PRO A 32 -9.93 -3.60 12.61
CA PRO A 32 -9.01 -3.64 11.48
C PRO A 32 -9.16 -4.92 10.67
N GLU A 33 -9.11 -4.79 9.34
CA GLU A 33 -9.25 -5.89 8.40
C GLU A 33 -8.10 -5.90 7.39
N LEU A 34 -7.57 -7.08 7.07
CA LEU A 34 -6.51 -7.24 6.08
C LEU A 34 -7.08 -7.14 4.65
N GLY A 35 -6.18 -6.90 3.70
CA GLY A 35 -6.54 -6.70 2.29
C GLY A 35 -7.39 -7.81 1.67
N TYR A 36 -8.37 -7.39 0.87
CA TYR A 36 -9.45 -8.20 0.29
C TYR A 36 -10.39 -8.84 1.32
N LYS A 37 -10.42 -8.34 2.55
CA LYS A 37 -11.29 -8.76 3.65
C LYS A 37 -11.95 -7.57 4.35
N GLU A 38 -11.84 -6.36 3.81
CA GLU A 38 -12.23 -5.07 4.41
C GLU A 38 -13.76 -4.85 4.35
N PHE A 39 -14.54 -5.90 4.62
CA PHE A 39 -16.01 -5.86 4.50
C PHE A 39 -16.67 -4.92 5.50
N LYS A 40 -16.20 -4.89 6.76
CA LYS A 40 -16.75 -4.00 7.79
C LYS A 40 -16.35 -2.56 7.53
N THR A 41 -15.09 -2.33 7.14
CA THR A 41 -14.57 -1.02 6.77
C THR A 41 -15.37 -0.45 5.60
N ALA A 42 -15.56 -1.23 4.53
CA ALA A 42 -16.39 -0.84 3.39
C ALA A 42 -17.84 -0.57 3.80
N ALA A 43 -18.43 -1.40 4.69
CA ALA A 43 -19.80 -1.19 5.16
C ALA A 43 -19.97 0.11 5.94
N LYS A 44 -18.99 0.51 6.77
CA LYS A 44 -19.00 1.79 7.51
C LYS A 44 -18.97 2.97 6.56
N ILE A 45 -18.13 2.93 5.53
CA ILE A 45 -18.03 3.98 4.51
C ILE A 45 -19.34 4.06 3.68
N LYS A 46 -19.84 2.93 3.19
CA LYS A 46 -21.10 2.85 2.44
C LYS A 46 -22.27 3.46 3.22
N LYS A 47 -22.35 3.20 4.52
CA LYS A 47 -23.37 3.80 5.38
C LYS A 47 -23.36 5.33 5.31
N VAL A 48 -22.20 5.96 5.39
CA VAL A 48 -22.09 7.42 5.30
C VAL A 48 -22.44 7.91 3.88
N LEU A 49 -22.00 7.21 2.84
CA LEU A 49 -22.34 7.55 1.46
C LEU A 49 -23.85 7.45 1.21
N ASP A 50 -24.53 6.45 1.77
CA ASP A 50 -25.98 6.28 1.73
C ASP A 50 -26.71 7.45 2.44
N GLU A 51 -26.25 7.82 3.64
CA GLU A 51 -26.78 8.95 4.41
C GLU A 51 -26.64 10.28 3.65
N LEU A 52 -25.56 10.45 2.88
CA LEU A 52 -25.32 11.61 2.01
C LEU A 52 -26.03 11.51 0.66
N GLY A 53 -26.66 10.38 0.35
CA GLY A 53 -27.44 10.17 -0.88
C GLY A 53 -26.60 9.91 -2.13
N PHE A 54 -25.33 9.52 -1.98
CA PHE A 54 -24.48 9.15 -3.12
C PHE A 54 -24.85 7.79 -3.68
N LYS A 55 -24.72 7.67 -5.01
CA LYS A 55 -24.74 6.37 -5.69
C LYS A 55 -23.31 5.92 -5.91
N TYR A 56 -23.05 4.67 -5.65
CA TYR A 56 -21.72 4.09 -5.80
C TYR A 56 -21.80 2.68 -6.40
N GLN A 57 -20.68 2.23 -6.94
CA GLN A 57 -20.42 0.84 -7.27
C GLN A 57 -19.62 0.24 -6.10
N ASP A 58 -20.11 -0.84 -5.51
CA ASP A 58 -19.44 -1.58 -4.45
C ASP A 58 -18.86 -2.90 -4.96
N GLU A 59 -18.18 -3.62 -4.09
CA GLU A 59 -17.52 -4.90 -4.39
C GLU A 59 -16.55 -4.85 -5.58
N VAL A 60 -16.06 -3.65 -5.93
CA VAL A 60 -15.02 -3.49 -6.95
C VAL A 60 -13.71 -4.06 -6.41
N ALA A 61 -13.16 -5.07 -7.08
CA ALA A 61 -12.04 -5.84 -6.53
C ALA A 61 -12.33 -6.34 -5.09
N ILE A 62 -13.47 -6.99 -4.91
CA ILE A 62 -14.00 -7.64 -3.69
C ILE A 62 -14.60 -6.64 -2.68
N THR A 63 -13.87 -5.64 -2.20
CA THR A 63 -14.33 -4.75 -1.12
C THR A 63 -14.27 -3.27 -1.47
N GLY A 64 -13.70 -2.91 -2.62
CA GLY A 64 -13.54 -1.52 -3.04
C GLY A 64 -14.86 -0.84 -3.41
N ILE A 65 -14.85 0.50 -3.32
CA ILE A 65 -16.02 1.35 -3.56
C ILE A 65 -15.61 2.44 -4.55
N VAL A 66 -16.44 2.68 -5.58
CA VAL A 66 -16.25 3.74 -6.58
C VAL A 66 -17.50 4.59 -6.63
N THR A 67 -17.38 5.88 -6.29
CA THR A 67 -18.49 6.82 -6.14
C THR A 67 -18.31 7.98 -7.12
N PRO A 68 -18.94 7.93 -8.32
CA PRO A 68 -18.93 9.05 -9.25
C PRO A 68 -19.82 10.18 -8.75
N VAL A 69 -19.32 11.42 -8.84
CA VAL A 69 -20.05 12.64 -8.49
C VAL A 69 -19.97 13.58 -9.68
N GLU A 70 -21.09 13.76 -10.36
CA GLU A 70 -21.16 14.53 -11.60
C GLU A 70 -21.02 16.03 -11.35
N GLY A 71 -20.17 16.67 -12.15
CA GLY A 71 -20.05 18.10 -12.24
C GLY A 71 -20.94 18.71 -13.31
N ARG A 72 -20.65 19.97 -13.71
CA ARG A 72 -21.50 20.72 -14.64
C ARG A 72 -21.36 20.27 -16.10
N ASN A 73 -20.12 20.02 -16.57
CA ASN A 73 -19.83 19.86 -18.00
C ASN A 73 -19.01 18.59 -18.35
N HIS A 74 -18.62 17.79 -17.40
CA HIS A 74 -17.91 16.52 -17.57
C HIS A 74 -16.60 16.62 -18.41
N ASN A 75 -15.92 17.79 -18.41
CA ASN A 75 -14.75 18.04 -19.25
C ASN A 75 -13.47 17.36 -18.73
N ALA A 76 -13.45 16.97 -17.47
CA ALA A 76 -12.38 16.23 -16.84
C ALA A 76 -12.95 15.35 -15.73
N LYS A 77 -12.24 14.29 -15.37
CA LYS A 77 -12.62 13.39 -14.29
C LYS A 77 -11.44 13.18 -13.35
N VAL A 78 -11.57 13.62 -12.10
CA VAL A 78 -10.52 13.55 -11.10
C VAL A 78 -10.90 12.56 -10.00
N ALA A 79 -10.07 11.55 -9.78
CA ALA A 79 -10.22 10.62 -8.67
C ALA A 79 -9.61 11.19 -7.39
N VAL A 80 -10.33 11.01 -6.26
CA VAL A 80 -9.80 11.20 -4.90
C VAL A 80 -9.88 9.86 -4.20
N MET A 81 -8.71 9.31 -3.82
CA MET A 81 -8.63 7.91 -3.38
C MET A 81 -8.09 7.77 -1.96
N GLY A 82 -8.62 6.78 -1.23
CA GLY A 82 -8.14 6.30 0.05
C GLY A 82 -8.11 4.78 0.09
N GLU A 83 -7.37 4.22 1.02
CA GLU A 83 -7.16 2.79 1.22
C GLU A 83 -7.97 2.26 2.38
N LEU A 84 -8.38 0.98 2.30
CA LEU A 84 -9.29 0.35 3.27
C LEU A 84 -8.60 -0.57 4.27
N ASP A 85 -7.49 -1.17 3.87
CA ASP A 85 -6.89 -2.29 4.58
C ASP A 85 -6.00 -1.90 5.76
N ALA A 86 -5.81 -2.85 6.66
CA ALA A 86 -4.85 -2.80 7.77
C ALA A 86 -3.64 -3.68 7.45
N VAL A 87 -2.58 -3.53 8.25
CA VAL A 87 -1.33 -4.29 8.15
C VAL A 87 -1.20 -5.29 9.31
N LEU A 88 -0.38 -6.32 9.14
CA LEU A 88 -0.08 -7.30 10.19
C LEU A 88 0.92 -6.73 11.21
N VAL A 89 0.44 -6.43 12.43
CA VAL A 89 1.29 -5.97 13.55
C VAL A 89 0.83 -6.65 14.84
N PRO A 90 1.24 -7.89 15.11
CA PRO A 90 0.77 -8.68 16.26
C PRO A 90 0.94 -8.00 17.62
N ASP A 91 2.01 -7.23 17.78
CA ASP A 91 2.36 -6.55 19.03
C ASP A 91 1.67 -5.19 19.21
N CYS A 92 0.85 -4.76 18.24
CA CYS A 92 0.10 -3.50 18.37
C CYS A 92 -1.04 -3.67 19.39
N PRO A 93 -1.22 -2.75 20.34
CA PRO A 93 -2.28 -2.83 21.35
C PRO A 93 -3.71 -2.86 20.78
N THR A 94 -3.91 -2.29 19.59
CA THR A 94 -5.20 -2.25 18.88
C THR A 94 -5.35 -3.37 17.83
N ALA A 95 -4.39 -4.32 17.78
CA ALA A 95 -4.45 -5.41 16.81
C ALA A 95 -5.63 -6.35 17.12
N ASP A 96 -6.29 -6.80 16.06
CA ASP A 96 -7.28 -7.87 16.16
C ASP A 96 -6.61 -9.15 16.74
N PRO A 97 -7.18 -9.75 17.79
CA PRO A 97 -6.53 -10.85 18.50
C PRO A 97 -6.43 -12.17 17.68
N VAL A 98 -7.15 -12.27 16.57
CA VAL A 98 -7.19 -13.47 15.72
C VAL A 98 -6.38 -13.27 14.45
N THR A 99 -6.59 -12.14 13.76
CA THR A 99 -5.95 -11.84 12.47
C THR A 99 -4.64 -11.09 12.62
N HIS A 100 -4.38 -10.50 13.78
CA HIS A 100 -3.26 -9.59 14.05
C HIS A 100 -3.22 -8.35 13.15
N ALA A 101 -4.34 -8.02 12.51
CA ALA A 101 -4.50 -6.80 11.75
C ALA A 101 -4.47 -5.57 12.67
N ALA A 102 -3.82 -4.48 12.25
CA ALA A 102 -3.82 -3.20 12.94
C ALA A 102 -3.65 -2.05 11.95
N HIS A 103 -4.30 -0.90 12.21
CA HIS A 103 -4.14 0.30 11.37
C HIS A 103 -2.85 1.05 11.68
N CYS A 104 -1.70 0.36 11.54
CA CYS A 104 -0.36 0.91 11.78
C CYS A 104 0.28 1.54 10.53
N CYS A 105 -0.53 1.80 9.48
CA CYS A 105 -0.16 2.58 8.29
C CYS A 105 -1.04 3.83 8.12
N GLY A 106 -2.16 3.94 8.87
CA GLY A 106 -3.04 5.11 8.86
C GLY A 106 -4.10 5.11 7.76
N HIS A 107 -4.41 3.95 7.16
CA HIS A 107 -5.44 3.84 6.14
C HIS A 107 -6.84 4.14 6.68
N ASN A 108 -7.11 3.93 7.98
CA ASN A 108 -8.34 4.36 8.64
C ASN A 108 -8.58 5.88 8.51
N ALA A 109 -7.54 6.69 8.75
CA ALA A 109 -7.62 8.14 8.57
C ALA A 109 -7.72 8.51 7.08
N GLN A 110 -6.98 7.82 6.23
CA GLN A 110 -6.97 8.06 4.79
C GLN A 110 -8.34 7.80 4.15
N ALA A 111 -8.96 6.65 4.41
CA ALA A 111 -10.32 6.35 3.95
C ALA A 111 -11.33 7.39 4.46
N THR A 112 -11.20 7.80 5.71
CA THR A 112 -12.05 8.82 6.33
C THR A 112 -11.87 10.20 5.69
N CYS A 113 -10.66 10.57 5.23
CA CYS A 113 -10.45 11.82 4.51
C CYS A 113 -11.23 11.88 3.19
N VAL A 114 -11.37 10.76 2.48
CA VAL A 114 -12.22 10.69 1.27
C VAL A 114 -13.70 10.91 1.64
N VAL A 115 -14.15 10.39 2.78
CA VAL A 115 -15.49 10.68 3.31
C VAL A 115 -15.65 12.17 3.66
N GLY A 116 -14.60 12.82 4.17
CA GLY A 116 -14.58 14.28 4.37
C GLY A 116 -14.81 15.05 3.07
N VAL A 117 -14.21 14.59 1.97
CA VAL A 117 -14.51 15.15 0.64
C VAL A 117 -15.98 14.90 0.26
N ALA A 118 -16.54 13.72 0.55
CA ALA A 118 -17.97 13.44 0.28
C ALA A 118 -18.89 14.43 1.01
N TYR A 119 -18.65 14.74 2.29
CA TYR A 119 -19.40 15.80 3.00
C TYR A 119 -19.31 17.16 2.29
N ALA A 120 -18.10 17.56 1.89
CA ALA A 120 -17.89 18.82 1.20
C ALA A 120 -18.69 18.88 -0.12
N LEU A 121 -18.65 17.82 -0.92
CA LEU A 121 -19.35 17.74 -2.20
C LEU A 121 -20.90 17.74 -2.03
N ALA A 122 -21.38 17.03 -1.01
CA ALA A 122 -22.82 16.93 -0.74
C ALA A 122 -23.43 18.26 -0.25
N GLU A 123 -22.73 18.99 0.64
CA GLU A 123 -23.33 20.13 1.34
C GLU A 123 -23.09 21.49 0.68
N THR A 124 -22.00 21.66 -0.08
CA THR A 124 -21.58 22.99 -0.56
C THR A 124 -22.17 23.37 -1.93
N GLY A 125 -22.63 22.38 -2.69
CA GLY A 125 -23.06 22.58 -4.08
C GLY A 125 -21.92 22.92 -5.05
N ILE A 126 -20.66 22.74 -4.66
CA ILE A 126 -19.46 22.99 -5.47
C ILE A 126 -19.53 22.27 -6.82
N MET A 127 -20.11 21.06 -6.86
CA MET A 127 -20.21 20.29 -8.09
C MET A 127 -20.94 21.02 -9.23
N LYS A 128 -21.86 21.93 -8.91
CA LYS A 128 -22.57 22.76 -9.92
C LYS A 128 -21.66 23.83 -10.54
N GLU A 129 -20.55 24.12 -9.93
CA GLU A 129 -19.55 25.10 -10.39
C GLU A 129 -18.37 24.45 -11.16
N LEU A 130 -18.11 23.15 -10.93
CA LEU A 130 -16.99 22.44 -11.54
C LEU A 130 -17.31 22.04 -12.99
N ASP A 131 -16.34 22.21 -13.87
CA ASP A 131 -16.41 21.78 -15.26
C ASP A 131 -16.05 20.29 -15.45
N GLY A 132 -15.79 19.58 -14.38
CA GLY A 132 -15.42 18.16 -14.39
C GLY A 132 -16.09 17.39 -13.26
N ASP A 133 -15.98 16.08 -13.34
CA ASP A 133 -16.48 15.12 -12.35
C ASP A 133 -15.43 14.83 -11.28
N ILE A 134 -15.89 14.47 -10.10
CA ILE A 134 -15.06 13.90 -9.04
C ILE A 134 -15.46 12.42 -8.86
N VAL A 135 -14.47 11.54 -8.74
CA VAL A 135 -14.72 10.13 -8.40
C VAL A 135 -14.07 9.85 -7.07
N LEU A 136 -14.89 9.60 -6.03
CA LEU A 136 -14.38 9.16 -4.74
C LEU A 136 -14.13 7.66 -4.80
N MET A 137 -12.92 7.25 -4.46
CA MET A 137 -12.51 5.85 -4.52
C MET A 137 -11.99 5.37 -3.17
N HIS A 138 -12.44 4.21 -2.75
CA HIS A 138 -11.87 3.50 -1.62
C HIS A 138 -11.31 2.16 -2.12
N GLY A 139 -9.98 2.06 -2.18
CA GLY A 139 -9.27 0.92 -2.73
C GLY A 139 -8.95 -0.13 -1.67
N PRO A 140 -9.16 -1.43 -1.95
CA PRO A 140 -8.75 -2.49 -1.06
C PRO A 140 -7.26 -2.78 -1.18
N SER A 141 -6.70 -3.53 -0.22
CA SER A 141 -5.51 -4.36 -0.38
C SER A 141 -4.26 -3.62 -0.90
N GLU A 142 -3.87 -2.53 -0.24
CA GLU A 142 -2.60 -1.85 -0.53
C GLU A 142 -1.40 -2.59 0.09
N GLU A 143 -1.55 -3.10 1.30
CA GLU A 143 -0.49 -3.80 2.01
C GLU A 143 -0.21 -5.17 1.38
N PHE A 144 1.04 -5.41 0.98
CA PHE A 144 1.45 -6.62 0.26
C PHE A 144 1.72 -7.78 1.23
N VAL A 145 0.69 -8.26 1.91
CA VAL A 145 0.74 -9.31 2.94
C VAL A 145 -0.16 -10.51 2.59
N GLU A 146 -0.11 -11.58 3.37
CA GLU A 146 -0.91 -12.81 3.18
C GLU A 146 -0.81 -13.40 1.75
N LEU A 147 0.41 -13.53 1.23
CA LEU A 147 0.64 -13.90 -0.17
C LEU A 147 0.02 -15.26 -0.57
N GLU A 148 -0.01 -16.24 0.33
CA GLU A 148 -0.65 -17.54 0.06
C GLU A 148 -2.18 -17.38 -0.10
N TYR A 149 -2.83 -16.56 0.73
CA TYR A 149 -4.26 -16.27 0.62
C TYR A 149 -4.56 -15.57 -0.72
N ARG A 150 -3.82 -14.53 -1.05
CA ARG A 150 -4.03 -13.77 -2.30
C ARG A 150 -3.72 -14.60 -3.54
N LYS A 151 -2.69 -15.45 -3.48
CA LYS A 151 -2.46 -16.44 -4.54
C LYS A 151 -3.66 -17.37 -4.70
N GLY A 152 -4.28 -17.80 -3.59
CA GLY A 152 -5.51 -18.59 -3.62
C GLY A 152 -6.67 -17.87 -4.32
N LEU A 153 -6.83 -16.55 -4.12
CA LEU A 153 -7.82 -15.74 -4.83
C LEU A 153 -7.52 -15.66 -6.34
N ILE A 154 -6.24 -15.49 -6.71
CA ILE A 154 -5.80 -15.51 -8.12
C ILE A 154 -6.09 -16.87 -8.76
N ASP A 155 -5.74 -17.97 -8.10
CA ASP A 155 -5.97 -19.32 -8.59
C ASP A 155 -7.46 -19.64 -8.79
N GLN A 156 -8.35 -18.99 -8.03
CA GLN A 156 -9.81 -19.06 -8.16
C GLN A 156 -10.38 -18.09 -9.21
N GLY A 157 -9.55 -17.21 -9.77
CA GLY A 157 -9.99 -16.17 -10.72
C GLY A 157 -10.82 -15.05 -10.12
N LEU A 158 -10.75 -14.85 -8.79
CA LEU A 158 -11.47 -13.78 -8.07
C LEU A 158 -10.74 -12.44 -8.20
N ILE A 159 -9.43 -12.47 -8.31
CA ILE A 159 -8.56 -11.33 -8.60
C ILE A 159 -7.48 -11.74 -9.60
N SER A 160 -6.82 -10.78 -10.21
CA SER A 160 -5.65 -10.98 -11.10
C SER A 160 -4.37 -10.43 -10.47
N CYS A 161 -4.49 -9.46 -9.59
CA CYS A 161 -3.37 -8.74 -8.99
C CYS A 161 -3.44 -8.80 -7.45
N ILE A 162 -2.27 -8.71 -6.80
CA ILE A 162 -2.18 -8.73 -5.34
C ILE A 162 -2.57 -7.36 -4.75
N GLY A 163 -2.15 -6.27 -5.38
CA GLY A 163 -2.52 -4.91 -4.99
C GLY A 163 -3.88 -4.50 -5.54
N GLY A 164 -4.68 -3.84 -4.72
CA GLY A 164 -6.04 -3.44 -5.08
C GLY A 164 -6.11 -2.40 -6.18
N LYS A 165 -5.17 -1.44 -6.20
CA LYS A 165 -5.12 -0.45 -7.28
C LYS A 165 -4.70 -1.07 -8.62
N GLN A 166 -3.82 -2.08 -8.59
CA GLN A 166 -3.51 -2.88 -9.77
C GLN A 166 -4.75 -3.60 -10.31
N GLU A 167 -5.57 -4.16 -9.40
CA GLU A 167 -6.84 -4.79 -9.78
C GLU A 167 -7.84 -3.76 -10.32
N PHE A 168 -7.92 -2.56 -9.75
CA PHE A 168 -8.71 -1.45 -10.29
C PHE A 168 -8.28 -1.07 -11.72
N ILE A 169 -6.96 -0.99 -11.99
CA ILE A 169 -6.45 -0.78 -13.35
C ILE A 169 -6.92 -1.92 -14.28
N LYS A 170 -6.79 -3.17 -13.84
CA LYS A 170 -7.21 -4.34 -14.60
C LYS A 170 -8.70 -4.35 -14.93
N LEU A 171 -9.53 -3.86 -14.00
CA LEU A 171 -10.97 -3.75 -14.16
C LEU A 171 -11.42 -2.51 -14.98
N GLY A 172 -10.48 -1.68 -15.41
CA GLY A 172 -10.77 -0.47 -16.19
C GLY A 172 -11.30 0.71 -15.36
N VAL A 173 -11.17 0.69 -14.04
CA VAL A 173 -11.68 1.77 -13.16
C VAL A 173 -11.01 3.10 -13.44
N PHE A 174 -9.80 3.09 -13.98
CA PHE A 174 -9.02 4.29 -14.32
C PHE A 174 -9.09 4.69 -15.79
N ASP A 175 -9.82 3.96 -16.66
CA ASP A 175 -9.77 4.17 -18.11
C ASP A 175 -10.26 5.56 -18.55
N ASP A 176 -11.13 6.18 -17.77
CA ASP A 176 -11.70 7.50 -18.05
C ASP A 176 -11.35 8.56 -16.98
N ILE A 177 -10.32 8.29 -16.18
CA ILE A 177 -9.80 9.20 -15.16
C ILE A 177 -8.64 10.03 -15.72
N ASP A 178 -8.71 11.35 -15.60
CA ASP A 178 -7.68 12.29 -16.08
C ASP A 178 -6.57 12.55 -15.05
N ALA A 179 -6.88 12.46 -13.76
CA ALA A 179 -5.91 12.61 -12.67
C ALA A 179 -6.38 11.91 -11.39
N MET A 180 -5.44 11.45 -10.57
CA MET A 180 -5.71 10.90 -9.24
C MET A 180 -4.97 11.69 -8.18
N ILE A 181 -5.69 12.05 -7.11
CA ILE A 181 -5.13 12.65 -5.90
C ILE A 181 -5.38 11.68 -4.74
N MET A 182 -4.33 11.41 -4.02
CA MET A 182 -4.34 10.54 -2.86
C MET A 182 -3.51 11.18 -1.76
N GLN A 183 -3.92 11.03 -0.52
CA GLN A 183 -3.14 11.49 0.61
C GLN A 183 -2.88 10.30 1.56
N HIS A 184 -1.76 10.33 2.24
CA HIS A 184 -1.37 9.33 3.23
C HIS A 184 -0.96 10.02 4.53
N SER A 185 -1.15 9.36 5.65
CA SER A 185 -0.60 9.83 6.93
C SER A 185 0.93 9.92 6.87
N GLY A 186 1.48 10.92 7.52
CA GLY A 186 2.93 11.10 7.68
C GLY A 186 3.28 11.43 9.12
N MET A 187 4.51 11.13 9.51
CA MET A 187 5.02 11.58 10.79
C MET A 187 5.19 13.09 10.77
N VAL A 188 4.80 13.75 11.85
CA VAL A 188 5.19 15.15 12.05
C VAL A 188 6.69 15.19 12.26
N LYS A 189 7.39 15.94 11.41
CA LYS A 189 8.83 16.15 11.54
C LYS A 189 9.08 17.53 12.12
N GLU A 190 10.18 17.68 12.86
CA GLU A 190 10.70 18.97 13.25
C GLU A 190 11.99 19.24 12.49
N GLU A 191 12.00 20.30 11.70
CA GLU A 191 13.18 20.75 10.96
C GLU A 191 13.47 22.22 11.29
N ASN A 192 14.68 22.51 11.76
CA ASN A 192 15.12 23.87 12.13
C ASN A 192 14.18 24.57 13.13
N GLY A 193 13.61 23.83 14.08
CA GLY A 193 12.66 24.33 15.08
C GLY A 193 11.25 24.59 14.56
N LYS A 194 10.90 24.10 13.37
CA LYS A 194 9.57 24.19 12.78
C LYS A 194 8.96 22.81 12.54
N LEU A 195 7.67 22.68 12.77
CA LEU A 195 6.94 21.45 12.50
C LEU A 195 6.55 21.39 11.03
N ILE A 196 6.83 20.29 10.37
CA ILE A 196 6.44 20.01 8.99
C ILE A 196 5.16 19.18 9.00
N TYR A 197 4.08 19.73 8.44
CA TYR A 197 2.77 19.10 8.38
C TYR A 197 2.42 18.50 7.03
N GLY A 198 3.05 18.94 5.95
CA GLY A 198 2.70 18.54 4.61
C GLY A 198 3.89 18.22 3.74
N ASN A 199 3.68 17.26 2.84
CA ASN A 199 4.61 16.90 1.79
C ASN A 199 3.80 16.49 0.55
N PRO A 200 4.00 17.14 -0.62
CA PRO A 200 3.20 16.83 -1.81
C PRO A 200 3.53 15.48 -2.46
N GLY A 201 4.43 14.68 -1.86
CA GLY A 201 4.82 13.37 -2.41
C GLY A 201 5.80 13.45 -3.57
N GLY A 202 5.99 12.36 -4.26
CA GLY A 202 6.74 12.24 -5.51
C GLY A 202 8.03 11.46 -5.39
N GLU A 203 9.16 12.08 -5.14
CA GLU A 203 10.47 11.45 -5.29
C GLU A 203 10.84 10.46 -4.16
N GLY A 204 11.63 9.43 -4.50
CA GLY A 204 12.32 8.56 -3.54
C GLY A 204 11.64 7.21 -3.25
N GLY A 205 10.50 6.91 -3.85
CA GLY A 205 9.83 5.62 -3.71
C GLY A 205 10.57 4.48 -4.42
N LEU A 206 10.33 3.27 -3.95
CA LEU A 206 10.88 2.05 -4.54
C LEU A 206 9.75 1.20 -5.11
N GLY A 207 9.97 0.68 -6.32
CA GLY A 207 9.19 -0.45 -6.81
C GLY A 207 9.74 -1.77 -6.27
N PHE A 208 9.01 -2.85 -6.44
CA PHE A 208 9.48 -4.18 -6.07
C PHE A 208 8.78 -5.30 -6.81
N VAL A 209 9.37 -6.49 -6.71
CA VAL A 209 8.73 -7.77 -7.07
C VAL A 209 8.84 -8.74 -5.90
N GLY A 210 7.81 -9.56 -5.71
CA GLY A 210 7.76 -10.57 -4.66
C GLY A 210 8.31 -11.93 -5.12
N ARG A 211 8.77 -12.71 -4.15
CA ARG A 211 9.14 -14.12 -4.31
C ARG A 211 8.59 -14.94 -3.15
N MET A 212 7.89 -16.02 -3.48
CA MET A 212 7.63 -17.12 -2.56
C MET A 212 8.53 -18.28 -2.97
N VAL A 213 9.37 -18.75 -2.06
CA VAL A 213 10.36 -19.79 -2.33
C VAL A 213 10.08 -20.98 -1.44
N LYS A 214 9.96 -22.16 -2.06
CA LYS A 214 9.76 -23.42 -1.37
C LYS A 214 10.95 -24.34 -1.65
N TYR A 215 11.67 -24.71 -0.59
CA TYR A 215 12.66 -25.75 -0.64
C TYR A 215 12.05 -27.09 -0.21
N THR A 216 12.32 -28.13 -0.99
CA THR A 216 11.92 -29.51 -0.69
C THR A 216 13.14 -30.40 -0.58
N GLY A 217 13.30 -31.02 0.57
CA GLY A 217 14.35 -31.96 0.90
C GLY A 217 13.79 -33.34 1.22
N LYS A 218 14.48 -34.07 2.14
CA LYS A 218 14.09 -35.38 2.61
C LYS A 218 14.24 -35.48 4.12
N ALA A 219 13.14 -35.71 4.82
CA ALA A 219 13.17 -35.91 6.28
C ALA A 219 13.90 -37.19 6.67
N CYS A 220 14.60 -37.13 7.79
CA CYS A 220 15.14 -38.30 8.50
C CYS A 220 15.38 -37.92 9.96
N HIS A 221 15.76 -38.89 10.78
CA HIS A 221 16.15 -38.66 12.17
C HIS A 221 17.41 -37.78 12.24
N ALA A 222 17.37 -36.72 13.05
CA ALA A 222 18.47 -35.74 13.14
C ALA A 222 19.81 -36.36 13.68
N ALA A 223 19.78 -37.51 14.37
CA ALA A 223 20.96 -38.24 14.76
C ALA A 223 21.67 -38.99 13.60
N ALA A 224 20.99 -39.15 12.45
CA ALA A 224 21.53 -39.77 11.25
C ALA A 224 21.22 -38.91 9.99
N PRO A 225 21.69 -37.63 9.97
CA PRO A 225 21.29 -36.64 8.97
C PRO A 225 21.75 -36.96 7.55
N TRP A 226 22.75 -37.82 7.39
CA TRP A 226 23.25 -38.31 6.10
C TRP A 226 22.23 -39.14 5.30
N ASN A 227 21.11 -39.56 5.94
CA ASN A 227 20.03 -40.31 5.29
C ASN A 227 18.97 -39.38 4.71
N GLY A 228 19.06 -38.06 4.96
CA GLY A 228 18.11 -37.03 4.51
C GLY A 228 18.73 -35.96 3.63
N ILE A 229 17.92 -34.98 3.28
CA ILE A 229 18.33 -33.75 2.59
C ILE A 229 17.71 -32.59 3.37
N ASN A 230 18.54 -31.73 3.93
CA ASN A 230 18.10 -30.65 4.81
C ASN A 230 17.68 -29.40 4.02
N ALA A 231 16.38 -29.21 3.86
CA ALA A 231 15.81 -28.04 3.17
C ALA A 231 16.20 -26.69 3.85
N LEU A 232 16.35 -26.68 5.20
CA LEU A 232 16.75 -25.46 5.91
C LEU A 232 18.22 -25.08 5.62
N LYS A 233 19.09 -26.06 5.44
CA LYS A 233 20.46 -25.77 5.04
C LYS A 233 20.56 -25.27 3.60
N ALA A 234 19.74 -25.80 2.70
CA ALA A 234 19.62 -25.27 1.34
C ALA A 234 19.14 -23.81 1.33
N ALA A 235 18.12 -23.50 2.13
CA ALA A 235 17.60 -22.14 2.30
C ALA A 235 18.69 -21.18 2.85
N ASN A 236 19.44 -21.61 3.87
CA ASN A 236 20.53 -20.81 4.46
C ASN A 236 21.62 -20.51 3.43
N VAL A 237 22.07 -21.49 2.63
CA VAL A 237 23.05 -21.26 1.56
C VAL A 237 22.50 -20.28 0.51
N GLY A 238 21.24 -20.41 0.13
CA GLY A 238 20.57 -19.47 -0.79
C GLY A 238 20.57 -18.03 -0.26
N MET A 239 20.22 -17.82 1.02
CA MET A 239 20.24 -16.50 1.66
C MET A 239 21.68 -15.94 1.76
N MET A 240 22.66 -16.76 2.12
CA MET A 240 24.09 -16.36 2.12
C MET A 240 24.57 -15.97 0.72
N ALA A 241 24.11 -16.65 -0.32
CA ALA A 241 24.43 -16.30 -1.70
C ALA A 241 23.80 -14.96 -2.11
N ILE A 242 22.60 -14.60 -1.60
CA ILE A 242 22.00 -13.27 -1.79
C ILE A 242 22.90 -12.21 -1.12
N ASP A 243 23.36 -12.44 0.11
CA ASP A 243 24.23 -11.49 0.79
C ASP A 243 25.56 -11.29 0.04
N ALA A 244 26.12 -12.33 -0.56
CA ALA A 244 27.30 -12.23 -1.41
C ALA A 244 27.05 -11.44 -2.71
N GLN A 245 25.79 -11.34 -3.19
CA GLN A 245 25.46 -10.52 -4.36
C GLN A 245 25.39 -9.02 -4.06
N ARG A 246 25.30 -8.59 -2.79
CA ARG A 246 25.08 -7.17 -2.44
C ARG A 246 26.13 -6.23 -3.03
N GLU A 247 27.39 -6.65 -3.11
CA GLU A 247 28.46 -5.85 -3.73
C GLU A 247 28.30 -5.66 -5.25
N THR A 248 27.44 -6.48 -5.88
CA THR A 248 27.19 -6.44 -7.33
C THR A 248 26.00 -5.58 -7.72
N PHE A 249 25.28 -5.03 -6.75
CA PHE A 249 24.17 -4.11 -7.00
C PHE A 249 24.69 -2.68 -7.17
N PRO A 250 24.38 -2.00 -8.29
CA PRO A 250 24.76 -0.60 -8.45
C PRO A 250 24.19 0.26 -7.32
N PRO A 251 24.99 1.11 -6.65
CA PRO A 251 24.48 1.99 -5.60
C PRO A 251 23.33 2.90 -6.07
N ALA A 252 23.36 3.32 -7.35
CA ALA A 252 22.32 4.16 -7.95
C ALA A 252 20.95 3.49 -7.99
N ASP A 253 20.88 2.15 -8.07
CA ASP A 253 19.62 1.41 -8.12
C ASP A 253 18.95 1.29 -6.74
N ASN A 254 19.68 1.61 -5.66
CA ASN A 254 19.16 1.54 -4.29
C ASN A 254 18.51 0.19 -3.93
N VAL A 255 19.11 -0.93 -4.37
CA VAL A 255 18.53 -2.26 -4.21
C VAL A 255 18.37 -2.64 -2.73
N ARG A 256 17.20 -3.20 -2.39
CA ARG A 256 16.91 -3.78 -1.08
C ARG A 256 16.33 -5.18 -1.25
N VAL A 257 16.92 -6.18 -0.58
CA VAL A 257 16.42 -7.55 -0.52
C VAL A 257 16.36 -7.96 0.94
N HIS A 258 15.17 -8.37 1.39
CA HIS A 258 14.92 -8.72 2.79
C HIS A 258 14.06 -10.00 2.87
N PRO A 259 14.69 -11.20 2.89
CA PRO A 259 14.01 -12.47 3.02
C PRO A 259 13.60 -12.77 4.47
N ILE A 260 12.41 -13.37 4.64
CA ILE A 260 11.96 -13.98 5.88
C ILE A 260 11.68 -15.46 5.69
N VAL A 261 11.96 -16.28 6.71
CA VAL A 261 11.60 -17.71 6.72
C VAL A 261 10.24 -17.85 7.38
N THR A 262 9.20 -18.17 6.58
CA THR A 262 7.84 -18.36 7.07
C THR A 262 7.57 -19.79 7.57
N LYS A 263 8.38 -20.77 7.11
CA LYS A 263 8.42 -22.13 7.63
C LYS A 263 9.86 -22.66 7.61
N GLY A 264 10.40 -23.03 8.78
CA GLY A 264 11.81 -23.46 8.93
C GLY A 264 11.99 -24.93 9.34
N GLY A 265 10.91 -25.70 9.49
CA GLY A 265 10.88 -27.08 10.00
C GLY A 265 9.85 -27.22 11.12
N ASP A 266 9.64 -28.45 11.62
CA ASP A 266 8.59 -28.76 12.60
C ASP A 266 9.15 -29.27 13.94
N LEU A 267 10.23 -30.07 13.94
CA LEU A 267 10.79 -30.69 15.13
C LEU A 267 12.33 -30.66 15.10
N VAL A 268 12.95 -30.47 16.27
CA VAL A 268 14.41 -30.41 16.39
C VAL A 268 15.11 -31.74 16.05
N ASN A 269 14.45 -32.86 16.34
CA ASN A 269 14.99 -34.22 16.11
C ASN A 269 14.68 -34.77 14.71
N VAL A 270 14.14 -33.94 13.80
CA VAL A 270 13.84 -34.31 12.41
C VAL A 270 14.55 -33.34 11.48
N VAL A 271 15.25 -33.86 10.47
CA VAL A 271 15.80 -33.01 9.38
C VAL A 271 14.68 -32.38 8.61
N PRO A 272 14.63 -31.03 8.50
CA PRO A 272 13.56 -30.32 7.78
C PRO A 272 13.50 -30.72 6.30
N SER A 273 12.33 -31.20 5.87
CA SER A 273 12.08 -31.56 4.46
C SER A 273 11.34 -30.50 3.67
N GLU A 274 10.78 -29.50 4.34
CA GLU A 274 10.12 -28.36 3.70
C GLU A 274 10.50 -27.06 4.41
N VAL A 275 10.90 -26.06 3.63
CA VAL A 275 11.17 -24.70 4.11
C VAL A 275 10.57 -23.72 3.14
N LYS A 276 9.89 -22.69 3.67
CA LYS A 276 9.31 -21.61 2.90
C LYS A 276 9.97 -20.29 3.26
N ILE A 277 10.23 -19.47 2.25
CA ILE A 277 10.77 -18.12 2.37
C ILE A 277 9.89 -17.17 1.55
N GLU A 278 9.67 -15.98 2.07
CA GLU A 278 9.12 -14.86 1.35
C GLU A 278 10.12 -13.72 1.31
N THR A 279 10.20 -13.00 0.19
CA THR A 279 11.05 -11.82 0.07
C THR A 279 10.55 -10.87 -1.00
N TYR A 280 10.86 -9.57 -0.81
CA TYR A 280 10.73 -8.57 -1.83
C TYR A 280 12.10 -8.16 -2.35
N VAL A 281 12.17 -7.93 -3.66
CA VAL A 281 13.35 -7.36 -4.33
C VAL A 281 12.96 -5.96 -4.78
N ARG A 282 13.49 -4.95 -4.11
CA ARG A 282 13.17 -3.53 -4.30
C ARG A 282 14.31 -2.80 -5.01
N ALA A 283 13.95 -1.83 -5.85
CA ALA A 283 14.89 -0.83 -6.39
C ALA A 283 14.14 0.46 -6.75
N ASN A 284 14.87 1.52 -7.09
CA ASN A 284 14.29 2.80 -7.51
C ASN A 284 14.00 2.87 -9.02
N ASN A 285 14.29 1.81 -9.77
CA ASN A 285 13.98 1.70 -11.19
C ASN A 285 13.72 0.24 -11.58
N THR A 286 12.99 0.04 -12.68
CA THR A 286 12.58 -1.28 -13.15
C THR A 286 13.76 -2.17 -13.54
N ASP A 287 14.78 -1.63 -14.19
CA ASP A 287 15.95 -2.41 -14.61
C ASP A 287 16.73 -2.93 -13.40
N GLY A 288 16.86 -2.10 -12.35
CA GLY A 288 17.44 -2.49 -11.07
C GLY A 288 16.66 -3.61 -10.39
N ILE A 289 15.32 -3.54 -10.40
CA ILE A 289 14.45 -4.59 -9.86
C ILE A 289 14.68 -5.91 -10.61
N LEU A 290 14.64 -5.88 -11.94
CA LEU A 290 14.76 -7.08 -12.78
C LEU A 290 16.15 -7.72 -12.63
N ASN A 291 17.22 -6.92 -12.68
CA ASN A 291 18.60 -7.38 -12.49
C ASN A 291 18.79 -8.01 -11.11
N ALA A 292 18.32 -7.35 -10.05
CA ALA A 292 18.45 -7.87 -8.69
C ALA A 292 17.60 -9.14 -8.49
N ALA A 293 16.36 -9.18 -9.01
CA ALA A 293 15.48 -10.34 -8.91
C ALA A 293 16.08 -11.59 -9.58
N GLU A 294 16.73 -11.42 -10.74
CA GLU A 294 17.42 -12.54 -11.42
C GLU A 294 18.57 -13.08 -10.59
N LYS A 295 19.35 -12.21 -9.94
CA LYS A 295 20.45 -12.62 -9.04
C LYS A 295 19.92 -13.33 -7.79
N VAL A 296 18.79 -12.86 -7.22
CA VAL A 296 18.10 -13.48 -6.08
C VAL A 296 17.58 -14.86 -6.46
N ASP A 297 16.90 -15.00 -7.60
CA ASP A 297 16.41 -16.29 -8.09
C ASP A 297 17.56 -17.30 -8.29
N ARG A 298 18.68 -16.86 -8.84
CA ARG A 298 19.90 -17.67 -9.02
C ARG A 298 20.53 -18.09 -7.69
N SER A 299 20.54 -17.20 -6.70
CA SER A 299 21.05 -17.47 -5.36
C SER A 299 20.24 -18.56 -4.65
N PHE A 300 18.91 -18.51 -4.71
CA PHE A 300 18.06 -19.56 -4.16
C PHE A 300 18.27 -20.90 -4.87
N LYS A 301 18.42 -20.93 -6.19
CA LYS A 301 18.73 -22.14 -6.94
C LYS A 301 20.09 -22.73 -6.54
N ALA A 302 21.11 -21.89 -6.41
CA ALA A 302 22.44 -22.32 -5.96
C ALA A 302 22.40 -22.97 -4.57
N GLY A 303 21.57 -22.48 -3.65
CA GLY A 303 21.37 -23.09 -2.33
C GLY A 303 20.76 -24.50 -2.42
N ALA A 304 19.82 -24.71 -3.32
CA ALA A 304 19.24 -26.03 -3.58
C ALA A 304 20.28 -26.99 -4.15
N ASP A 305 21.00 -26.56 -5.18
CA ASP A 305 22.01 -27.36 -5.87
C ASP A 305 23.14 -27.78 -4.92
N ALA A 306 23.61 -26.87 -4.05
CA ALA A 306 24.68 -27.12 -3.09
C ALA A 306 24.35 -28.22 -2.07
N ILE A 307 23.10 -28.41 -1.71
CA ILE A 307 22.64 -29.37 -0.69
C ILE A 307 21.92 -30.58 -1.32
N GLY A 308 21.59 -30.52 -2.61
CA GLY A 308 20.83 -31.56 -3.31
C GLY A 308 19.32 -31.51 -3.03
N ALA A 309 18.81 -30.36 -2.61
CA ALA A 309 17.39 -30.09 -2.44
C ALA A 309 16.74 -29.66 -3.75
N GLN A 310 15.40 -29.70 -3.79
CA GLN A 310 14.64 -29.04 -4.85
C GLN A 310 14.22 -27.64 -4.40
N VAL A 311 14.08 -26.72 -5.35
CA VAL A 311 13.55 -25.37 -5.08
C VAL A 311 12.49 -24.99 -6.13
N GLU A 312 11.40 -24.46 -5.65
CA GLU A 312 10.34 -23.84 -6.44
C GLU A 312 10.29 -22.36 -6.09
N ILE A 313 10.31 -21.48 -7.10
CA ILE A 313 10.27 -20.03 -6.93
C ILE A 313 9.03 -19.52 -7.64
N THR A 314 8.02 -19.11 -6.87
CA THR A 314 6.84 -18.42 -7.39
C THR A 314 7.15 -16.93 -7.46
N LYS A 315 7.09 -16.38 -8.69
CA LYS A 315 7.27 -14.96 -8.95
C LYS A 315 5.94 -14.24 -8.80
N MET A 316 5.96 -13.15 -8.06
CA MET A 316 4.78 -12.33 -7.85
C MET A 316 5.05 -10.91 -8.36
N ALA A 317 4.10 -10.36 -9.11
CA ALA A 317 4.12 -8.95 -9.44
C ALA A 317 4.00 -8.14 -8.14
N GLY A 318 4.90 -7.21 -7.95
CA GLY A 318 4.85 -6.23 -6.88
C GLY A 318 4.39 -4.88 -7.43
N TYR A 319 4.93 -3.78 -6.89
CA TYR A 319 4.56 -2.44 -7.27
C TYR A 319 5.59 -1.78 -8.19
N MET A 320 5.12 -0.99 -9.13
CA MET A 320 5.96 -0.19 -10.03
C MET A 320 6.75 0.87 -9.26
N CYS A 321 7.83 1.36 -9.85
CA CYS A 321 8.52 2.52 -9.32
C CYS A 321 7.65 3.77 -9.51
N PRO A 322 7.66 4.75 -8.57
CA PRO A 322 6.84 5.94 -8.70
C PRO A 322 7.22 6.77 -9.93
N VAL A 323 6.20 7.39 -10.51
CA VAL A 323 6.33 8.39 -11.58
C VAL A 323 5.84 9.72 -11.03
N ASP A 324 6.66 10.76 -11.12
CA ASP A 324 6.30 12.09 -10.64
C ASP A 324 5.42 12.84 -11.66
N CYS A 325 4.50 13.64 -11.16
CA CYS A 325 3.68 14.56 -11.96
C CYS A 325 3.84 15.99 -11.43
N PRO A 326 4.89 16.73 -11.84
CA PRO A 326 5.23 18.05 -11.29
C PRO A 326 4.08 19.06 -11.33
N PRO A 327 3.25 19.16 -12.39
CA PRO A 327 2.13 20.12 -12.40
C PRO A 327 1.10 19.84 -11.29
N LEU A 328 0.71 18.56 -11.11
CA LEU A 328 -0.27 18.17 -10.09
C LEU A 328 0.32 18.31 -8.69
N LYS A 329 1.59 17.93 -8.53
CA LYS A 329 2.36 18.12 -7.29
C LYS A 329 2.42 19.59 -6.87
N SER A 330 2.65 20.52 -7.81
CA SER A 330 2.66 21.96 -7.54
C SER A 330 1.30 22.44 -7.01
N LEU A 331 0.20 22.01 -7.63
CA LEU A 331 -1.15 22.37 -7.17
C LEU A 331 -1.44 21.90 -5.74
N VAL A 332 -1.02 20.69 -5.41
CA VAL A 332 -1.18 20.15 -4.05
C VAL A 332 -0.29 20.91 -3.06
N CYS A 333 0.96 21.20 -3.43
CA CYS A 333 1.89 21.98 -2.62
C CYS A 333 1.33 23.38 -2.32
N ASP A 334 0.81 24.09 -3.33
CA ASP A 334 0.20 25.41 -3.18
C ASP A 334 -1.00 25.39 -2.21
N ASN A 335 -1.81 24.32 -2.27
CA ASN A 335 -2.91 24.14 -1.33
C ASN A 335 -2.42 23.89 0.11
N MET A 336 -1.37 23.09 0.28
CA MET A 336 -0.76 22.87 1.60
C MET A 336 -0.15 24.16 2.17
N ILE A 337 0.55 24.93 1.36
CA ILE A 337 1.08 26.24 1.74
C ILE A 337 -0.04 27.21 2.14
N GLN A 338 -1.15 27.21 1.41
CA GLN A 338 -2.31 28.03 1.75
C GLN A 338 -2.93 27.65 3.09
N LEU A 339 -2.93 26.34 3.45
CA LEU A 339 -3.49 25.85 4.72
C LEU A 339 -2.57 26.08 5.92
N TRP A 340 -1.27 25.90 5.76
CA TRP A 340 -0.34 25.81 6.90
C TRP A 340 0.80 26.81 6.88
N GLY A 341 1.07 27.48 5.75
CA GLY A 341 2.25 28.31 5.52
C GLY A 341 3.40 27.51 4.89
N GLU A 342 4.23 28.21 4.09
CA GLU A 342 5.36 27.62 3.35
C GLU A 342 6.37 26.92 4.27
N GLU A 343 6.58 27.46 5.46
CA GLU A 343 7.50 26.92 6.46
C GLU A 343 7.09 25.58 7.07
N HIS A 344 5.88 25.14 6.82
CA HIS A 344 5.32 23.86 7.34
C HIS A 344 5.13 22.81 6.25
N VAL A 345 5.62 23.09 5.03
CA VAL A 345 5.54 22.17 3.89
C VAL A 345 6.94 21.82 3.42
N ASP A 346 7.26 20.51 3.40
CA ASP A 346 8.48 19.97 2.82
C ASP A 346 8.23 19.63 1.34
N PRO A 347 8.84 20.36 0.39
CA PRO A 347 8.63 20.08 -1.03
C PRO A 347 9.35 18.81 -1.51
N ILE A 348 10.26 18.24 -0.69
CA ILE A 348 11.02 17.02 -1.02
C ILE A 348 10.26 15.81 -0.52
N GLY A 349 9.80 14.97 -1.45
CA GLY A 349 9.05 13.76 -1.15
C GLY A 349 9.86 12.72 -0.37
N PHE A 350 9.18 12.01 0.53
CA PHE A 350 9.67 10.77 1.11
C PHE A 350 8.94 9.59 0.47
N GLY A 351 9.68 8.63 -0.08
CA GLY A 351 9.10 7.48 -0.76
C GLY A 351 9.06 6.22 0.09
N GLY A 352 7.93 5.53 0.01
CA GLY A 352 7.76 4.11 0.32
C GLY A 352 7.54 3.31 -0.96
N SER A 353 7.01 2.11 -0.84
CA SER A 353 6.43 1.37 -1.97
C SER A 353 4.92 1.39 -1.80
N THR A 354 4.20 1.68 -2.86
CA THR A 354 2.73 1.71 -2.88
C THR A 354 2.23 1.37 -4.28
N ASP A 355 1.08 0.72 -4.39
CA ASP A 355 0.42 0.44 -5.66
C ASP A 355 -0.21 1.71 -6.29
N ALA A 356 -0.22 2.86 -5.60
CA ALA A 356 -0.46 4.15 -6.21
C ALA A 356 0.59 4.49 -7.28
N SER A 357 1.80 3.93 -7.16
CA SER A 357 2.82 4.03 -8.20
C SER A 357 2.42 3.35 -9.50
N ASP A 358 1.68 2.22 -9.44
CA ASP A 358 1.15 1.56 -10.63
C ASP A 358 0.11 2.45 -11.33
N VAL A 359 -0.76 3.13 -10.57
CA VAL A 359 -1.71 4.10 -11.14
C VAL A 359 -0.97 5.27 -11.80
N ALA A 360 0.15 5.73 -11.23
CA ALA A 360 0.93 6.82 -11.80
C ALA A 360 1.53 6.50 -13.20
N HIS A 361 1.58 5.22 -13.60
CA HIS A 361 1.98 4.82 -14.94
C HIS A 361 0.83 4.89 -15.97
N VAL A 362 -0.42 5.03 -15.53
CA VAL A 362 -1.61 5.08 -16.41
C VAL A 362 -2.37 6.39 -16.29
N VAL A 363 -2.30 7.06 -15.13
CA VAL A 363 -3.01 8.31 -14.84
C VAL A 363 -2.07 9.27 -14.10
N PRO A 364 -1.99 10.56 -14.45
CA PRO A 364 -1.29 11.56 -13.65
C PRO A 364 -1.71 11.49 -12.18
N THR A 365 -0.78 11.19 -11.29
CA THR A 365 -1.08 10.87 -9.89
C THR A 365 -0.20 11.68 -8.93
N VAL A 366 -0.81 12.14 -7.84
CA VAL A 366 -0.13 12.66 -6.66
C VAL A 366 -0.51 11.83 -5.44
N HIS A 367 0.50 11.38 -4.69
CA HIS A 367 0.34 10.70 -3.42
C HIS A 367 1.02 11.54 -2.32
N ALA A 368 0.29 12.51 -1.82
CA ALA A 368 0.75 13.46 -0.80
C ALA A 368 0.82 12.81 0.59
N ARG A 369 1.56 13.43 1.49
CA ARG A 369 1.60 13.04 2.91
C ARG A 369 1.16 14.19 3.80
N VAL A 370 0.34 13.88 4.80
CA VAL A 370 -0.17 14.82 5.80
C VAL A 370 0.30 14.35 7.16
N GLY A 371 1.01 15.21 7.88
CA GLY A 371 1.48 14.96 9.24
C GLY A 371 0.30 14.82 10.22
N GLY A 372 0.48 13.98 11.20
CA GLY A 372 -0.52 13.66 12.23
C GLY A 372 -0.19 12.36 12.93
N ALA A 373 0.58 11.49 12.26
CA ALA A 373 1.02 10.23 12.85
C ALA A 373 2.24 10.42 13.76
N ALA A 374 2.37 9.53 14.73
CA ALA A 374 3.50 9.39 15.63
C ALA A 374 3.91 7.92 15.79
N GLY A 375 5.11 7.66 16.31
CA GLY A 375 5.65 6.31 16.43
C GLY A 375 6.37 5.84 15.19
N THR A 376 6.32 4.54 14.93
CA THR A 376 6.99 3.90 13.78
C THR A 376 5.95 3.32 12.83
N GLY A 377 5.99 3.68 11.56
CA GLY A 377 5.13 3.06 10.55
C GLY A 377 5.29 1.53 10.57
N HIS A 378 4.18 0.79 10.55
CA HIS A 378 4.11 -0.67 10.74
C HIS A 378 4.67 -1.16 12.10
N GLY A 379 4.84 -0.28 13.06
CA GLY A 379 5.29 -0.59 14.41
C GLY A 379 4.13 -0.62 15.42
N ALA A 380 4.35 -1.30 16.55
CA ALA A 380 3.37 -1.40 17.61
C ALA A 380 3.08 -0.07 18.35
N ASP A 381 3.95 0.91 18.18
CA ASP A 381 3.87 2.24 18.77
C ASP A 381 3.23 3.29 17.84
N TYR A 382 2.81 2.87 16.63
CA TYR A 382 2.15 3.76 15.66
C TYR A 382 0.84 4.30 16.22
N LYS A 383 0.59 5.59 16.00
CA LYS A 383 -0.64 6.30 16.39
C LYS A 383 -0.96 7.38 15.34
N ILE A 384 -2.22 7.60 15.10
CA ILE A 384 -2.75 8.68 14.30
C ILE A 384 -3.97 9.31 14.97
#